data_d76061748a020c41d3140fc6270ab4f6
#
_entry.id   d76061748a020c41d3140fc6270ab4f6
#
_cell.length_a   1.000
_cell.length_b   1.000
_cell.length_c   1.000
_cell.angle_alpha   90.00
_cell.angle_beta   90.00
_cell.angle_gamma   90.00
#
_symmetry.space_group_name_H-M   'P 1'
#
loop_
_entity.id
_entity.type
_entity.pdbx_description
1 polymer ?
#
loop_
_entity_poly.entity_id
_entity_poly.type
_entity_poly.pdbx_seq_one_letter_code
_entity_poly.pdbx_strand_id
1 'polypeptide(L)'
;MKKNMSLLFILFTLYLFSQRKYGKELSFLNDNDLYVSTYQDRYYTNGAFLTYRFLSKKQAENIDKKIYEIQLGHHMYTPYKAVVETIEEHDRPFASYLFGSFGVNRFYANKSILKTALQIGTIGSYSFGEELQGIIHKMYGFKEATGWDYQIKDAFALNLKVDYIKKITKDNVFDLNWTNSARLGTVYTDLSTGLFTRIGFKPLESIINSIAFHGNLNNKNTNFENKTEVFLYLKPMLHYVAYDATIEGSFLNKKSPVTFDVEPFKFTTEFGIRFTSNRFNFGYAINYHTKKLKSSRVPKGNFYGTIQLNYQFN
;
A
#
# COMPACT_ATOMS: atom_id res chain seq x y z
N MET A 1 3.12 5.08 37.24
CA MET A 1 2.91 4.46 35.92
C MET A 1 1.80 3.41 35.83
N LYS A 2 1.37 2.73 36.88
CA LYS A 2 0.31 1.70 36.84
C LYS A 2 -1.13 2.24 36.67
N LYS A 3 -1.43 3.48 37.04
CA LYS A 3 -2.80 4.04 36.93
C LYS A 3 -3.25 4.41 35.51
N ASN A 4 -2.32 4.72 34.60
CA ASN A 4 -2.68 5.14 33.25
C ASN A 4 -2.95 3.99 32.28
N MET A 5 -2.44 2.80 32.60
CA MET A 5 -2.70 1.58 31.79
C MET A 5 -4.14 1.04 31.97
N SER A 6 -4.72 1.22 33.19
CA SER A 6 -6.10 0.79 33.46
C SER A 6 -7.14 1.65 32.73
N LEU A 7 -6.85 2.94 32.50
CA LEU A 7 -7.75 3.85 31.78
C LEU A 7 -7.83 3.50 30.27
N LEU A 8 -6.72 3.04 29.70
CA LEU A 8 -6.69 2.59 28.30
C LEU A 8 -7.52 1.31 28.10
N PHE A 9 -7.53 0.42 29.07
CA PHE A 9 -8.31 -0.82 29.04
C PHE A 9 -9.82 -0.60 29.21
N ILE A 10 -10.23 0.39 29.99
CA ILE A 10 -11.65 0.74 30.22
C ILE A 10 -12.26 1.40 28.97
N LEU A 11 -11.50 2.17 28.20
CA LEU A 11 -11.96 2.76 26.94
C LEU A 11 -12.21 1.69 25.84
N PHE A 12 -11.59 0.52 25.97
CA PHE A 12 -11.77 -0.60 25.01
C PHE A 12 -13.07 -1.41 25.24
N THR A 13 -13.67 -1.34 26.42
CA THR A 13 -14.83 -2.19 26.80
C THR A 13 -16.19 -1.55 26.52
N LEU A 14 -16.28 -0.28 26.13
CA LEU A 14 -17.55 0.45 26.06
C LEU A 14 -18.26 0.42 24.69
N TYR A 15 -17.76 -0.29 23.68
CA TYR A 15 -18.35 -0.27 22.33
C TYR A 15 -18.72 -1.64 21.76
N LEU A 16 -19.43 -2.46 22.53
CA LEU A 16 -19.93 -3.76 22.07
C LEU A 16 -21.39 -3.70 21.55
N PHE A 17 -21.83 -2.64 20.89
CA PHE A 17 -23.18 -2.61 20.38
C PHE A 17 -23.30 -2.19 18.93
N SER A 18 -24.03 -3.03 18.20
CA SER A 18 -24.67 -2.83 16.90
C SER A 18 -23.79 -3.06 15.68
N GLN A 19 -24.20 -4.04 14.88
CA GLN A 19 -23.80 -4.18 13.46
C GLN A 19 -24.23 -2.93 12.69
N ARG A 20 -23.50 -1.84 12.80
CA ARG A 20 -23.74 -0.67 11.97
C ARG A 20 -23.10 -0.92 10.62
N LYS A 21 -23.89 -0.84 9.58
CA LYS A 21 -23.46 -1.00 8.19
C LYS A 21 -23.07 0.38 7.68
N TYR A 22 -21.83 0.50 7.26
CA TYR A 22 -21.29 1.77 6.79
C TYR A 22 -21.06 1.73 5.30
N GLY A 23 -21.51 2.78 4.62
CA GLY A 23 -21.38 2.93 3.17
C GLY A 23 -20.12 3.66 2.72
N LYS A 24 -19.37 4.27 3.65
CA LYS A 24 -18.19 5.08 3.37
C LYS A 24 -17.04 4.72 4.29
N GLU A 25 -15.82 4.94 3.82
CA GLU A 25 -14.59 4.72 4.59
C GLU A 25 -13.55 5.78 4.23
N LEU A 26 -12.89 6.32 5.25
CA LEU A 26 -11.65 7.07 5.11
C LEU A 26 -10.51 6.18 5.61
N SER A 27 -9.46 6.04 4.83
CA SER A 27 -8.30 5.19 5.13
C SER A 27 -7.03 6.01 5.05
N PHE A 28 -6.19 5.85 6.05
CA PHE A 28 -4.80 6.29 6.02
C PHE A 28 -3.90 5.06 6.08
N LEU A 29 -2.96 4.99 5.14
CA LEU A 29 -1.91 3.98 5.12
C LEU A 29 -0.56 4.69 5.04
N ASN A 30 0.36 4.28 5.88
CA ASN A 30 1.73 4.75 5.85
C ASN A 30 2.70 3.59 5.83
N ASP A 31 3.56 3.59 4.82
CA ASP A 31 4.72 2.72 4.70
C ASP A 31 5.95 3.48 5.19
N ASN A 32 6.76 2.83 6.03
CA ASN A 32 8.02 3.42 6.47
C ASN A 32 9.02 2.31 6.84
N ASP A 33 10.26 2.47 6.48
CA ASP A 33 11.33 1.55 6.85
C ASP A 33 11.67 1.61 8.34
N LEU A 34 11.42 2.74 9.02
CA LEU A 34 11.56 2.88 10.47
C LEU A 34 10.60 1.98 11.27
N TYR A 35 9.51 1.50 10.68
CA TYR A 35 8.59 0.59 11.38
C TYR A 35 9.11 -0.83 11.58
N VAL A 36 10.19 -1.19 10.89
CA VAL A 36 10.87 -2.50 11.02
C VAL A 36 12.31 -2.37 11.48
N SER A 37 12.92 -1.16 11.43
CA SER A 37 14.32 -0.94 11.80
C SER A 37 14.53 0.49 12.26
N THR A 38 15.06 0.68 13.45
CA THR A 38 15.29 2.01 14.06
C THR A 38 16.45 2.81 13.48
N TYR A 39 17.18 2.27 12.48
CA TYR A 39 18.43 2.85 12.01
C TYR A 39 18.54 3.03 10.49
N GLN A 40 17.46 2.87 9.73
CA GLN A 40 17.54 2.83 8.28
C GLN A 40 16.47 3.71 7.63
N ASP A 41 16.90 4.81 7.03
CA ASP A 41 16.11 5.67 6.15
C ASP A 41 16.65 5.50 4.73
N ARG A 42 16.22 4.39 4.03
CA ARG A 42 16.78 4.01 2.74
C ARG A 42 15.85 3.21 1.85
N TYR A 43 16.08 3.33 0.56
CA TYR A 43 15.42 2.61 -0.54
C TYR A 43 13.94 2.99 -0.69
N TYR A 44 13.00 2.24 -0.15
CA TYR A 44 11.61 2.66 -0.04
C TYR A 44 11.41 3.28 1.34
N THR A 45 11.71 4.54 1.43
CA THR A 45 11.80 5.29 2.68
C THR A 45 10.44 5.59 3.27
N ASN A 46 9.50 6.05 2.43
CA ASN A 46 8.14 6.40 2.88
C ASN A 46 7.10 6.21 1.77
N GLY A 47 5.90 5.83 2.18
CA GLY A 47 4.69 5.88 1.39
C GLY A 47 3.54 6.39 2.24
N ALA A 48 2.80 7.38 1.77
CA ALA A 48 1.64 7.93 2.46
C ALA A 48 0.43 7.95 1.54
N PHE A 49 -0.69 7.36 1.99
CA PHE A 49 -1.90 7.21 1.18
C PHE A 49 -3.13 7.59 1.98
N LEU A 50 -3.83 8.60 1.51
CA LEU A 50 -5.14 8.97 2.02
C LEU A 50 -6.20 8.50 1.02
N THR A 51 -7.11 7.62 1.46
CA THR A 51 -8.08 7.01 0.56
C THR A 51 -9.50 7.19 1.09
N TYR A 52 -10.38 7.68 0.23
CA TYR A 52 -11.81 7.71 0.46
C TYR A 52 -12.50 6.65 -0.38
N ARG A 53 -13.30 5.78 0.27
CA ARG A 53 -14.08 4.73 -0.39
C ARG A 53 -15.55 4.92 -0.13
N PHE A 54 -16.39 4.61 -1.12
CA PHE A 54 -17.82 4.63 -0.96
C PHE A 54 -18.51 3.55 -1.79
N LEU A 55 -19.57 3.00 -1.20
CA LEU A 55 -20.38 1.95 -1.80
C LEU A 55 -21.23 2.52 -2.94
N SER A 56 -21.24 1.84 -4.09
CA SER A 56 -22.17 2.15 -5.19
C SER A 56 -23.61 1.88 -4.78
N LYS A 57 -24.51 2.80 -5.11
CA LYS A 57 -25.96 2.59 -4.96
C LYS A 57 -26.55 1.77 -6.11
N LYS A 58 -25.84 1.70 -7.26
CA LYS A 58 -26.30 0.95 -8.44
C LYS A 58 -25.84 -0.49 -8.34
N GLN A 59 -26.75 -1.41 -8.40
CA GLN A 59 -26.49 -2.84 -8.61
C GLN A 59 -26.29 -3.09 -10.10
N ALA A 60 -25.44 -4.05 -10.44
CA ALA A 60 -25.25 -4.53 -11.79
C ALA A 60 -25.34 -6.04 -11.77
N GLU A 61 -25.79 -6.63 -12.86
CA GLU A 61 -25.88 -8.06 -13.03
C GLU A 61 -24.52 -8.73 -12.79
N ASN A 62 -24.51 -9.84 -12.05
CA ASN A 62 -23.32 -10.60 -11.66
C ASN A 62 -22.29 -9.87 -10.77
N ILE A 63 -22.60 -8.67 -10.26
CA ILE A 63 -21.75 -7.92 -9.33
C ILE A 63 -22.46 -7.80 -7.98
N ASP A 64 -21.99 -8.52 -6.96
CA ASP A 64 -22.53 -8.48 -5.61
C ASP A 64 -22.30 -7.12 -4.94
N LYS A 65 -21.13 -6.52 -5.22
CA LYS A 65 -20.74 -5.25 -4.60
C LYS A 65 -19.82 -4.46 -5.54
N LYS A 66 -20.02 -3.14 -5.59
CA LYS A 66 -19.14 -2.21 -6.27
C LYS A 66 -18.79 -1.06 -5.33
N ILE A 67 -17.51 -0.82 -5.16
CA ILE A 67 -16.95 0.24 -4.31
C ILE A 67 -16.11 1.15 -5.19
N TYR A 68 -16.35 2.46 -5.09
CA TYR A 68 -15.51 3.48 -5.70
C TYR A 68 -14.43 3.92 -4.70
N GLU A 69 -13.28 4.28 -5.23
CA GLU A 69 -12.12 4.69 -4.46
C GLU A 69 -11.52 5.96 -5.06
N ILE A 70 -11.25 6.96 -4.20
CA ILE A 70 -10.46 8.14 -4.53
C ILE A 70 -9.26 8.13 -3.60
N GLN A 71 -8.06 8.26 -4.14
CA GLN A 71 -6.84 8.20 -3.33
C GLN A 71 -5.91 9.35 -3.71
N LEU A 72 -5.30 9.95 -2.70
CA LEU A 72 -4.08 10.73 -2.81
C LEU A 72 -2.94 9.86 -2.29
N GLY A 73 -1.90 9.69 -3.08
CA GLY A 73 -0.77 8.84 -2.74
C GLY A 73 0.56 9.52 -3.01
N HIS A 74 1.51 9.27 -2.11
CA HIS A 74 2.89 9.71 -2.23
C HIS A 74 3.84 8.55 -1.98
N HIS A 75 4.83 8.40 -2.84
CA HIS A 75 5.97 7.47 -2.65
C HIS A 75 7.26 8.25 -2.59
N MET A 76 8.15 7.83 -1.70
CA MET A 76 9.48 8.41 -1.55
C MET A 76 10.54 7.32 -1.55
N TYR A 77 11.59 7.55 -2.29
CA TYR A 77 12.71 6.64 -2.46
C TYR A 77 14.02 7.39 -2.29
N THR A 78 14.91 6.86 -1.45
CA THR A 78 16.24 7.43 -1.19
C THR A 78 17.33 6.38 -1.36
N PRO A 79 18.59 6.77 -1.62
CA PRO A 79 19.74 5.88 -1.55
C PRO A 79 19.99 5.36 -0.13
N TYR A 80 20.99 4.51 0.01
CA TYR A 80 21.51 4.08 1.31
C TYR A 80 21.92 5.23 2.22
N LYS A 81 22.53 6.29 1.63
CA LYS A 81 22.92 7.51 2.34
C LYS A 81 21.99 8.65 1.95
N ALA A 82 21.43 9.35 2.90
CA ALA A 82 20.66 10.57 2.66
C ALA A 82 21.58 11.77 2.38
N VAL A 83 22.77 11.80 2.99
CA VAL A 83 23.79 12.82 2.73
C VAL A 83 24.73 12.32 1.65
N VAL A 84 24.65 12.90 0.46
CA VAL A 84 25.40 12.53 -0.75
C VAL A 84 25.95 13.81 -1.36
N GLU A 85 27.24 13.82 -1.67
CA GLU A 85 27.95 14.99 -2.22
C GLU A 85 28.17 14.87 -3.72
N THR A 86 28.28 13.64 -4.23
CA THR A 86 28.57 13.39 -5.67
C THR A 86 27.63 12.37 -6.28
N ILE A 87 27.53 12.36 -7.60
CA ILE A 87 26.68 11.42 -8.36
C ILE A 87 27.12 9.97 -8.11
N GLU A 88 28.43 9.74 -8.01
CA GLU A 88 29.02 8.40 -7.85
C GLU A 88 28.72 7.75 -6.50
N GLU A 89 28.30 8.52 -5.51
CA GLU A 89 27.92 8.00 -4.20
C GLU A 89 26.53 7.36 -4.20
N HIS A 90 25.71 7.66 -5.20
CA HIS A 90 24.37 7.10 -5.28
C HIS A 90 24.42 5.60 -5.62
N ASP A 91 23.72 4.80 -4.85
CA ASP A 91 23.43 3.38 -5.14
C ASP A 91 22.06 3.17 -5.75
N ARG A 92 21.17 4.20 -5.66
CA ARG A 92 19.92 4.38 -6.39
C ARG A 92 19.61 5.88 -6.55
N PRO A 93 18.71 6.29 -7.46
CA PRO A 93 18.25 7.67 -7.53
C PRO A 93 17.41 8.06 -6.30
N PHE A 94 17.47 9.33 -5.89
CA PHE A 94 16.37 9.96 -5.18
C PHE A 94 15.18 10.08 -6.13
N ALA A 95 14.02 9.73 -5.66
CA ALA A 95 12.80 9.85 -6.45
C ALA A 95 11.57 10.00 -5.55
N SER A 96 10.63 10.78 -5.98
CA SER A 96 9.31 10.84 -5.37
C SER A 96 8.23 10.84 -6.44
N TYR A 97 7.05 10.32 -6.07
CA TYR A 97 5.90 10.21 -6.95
C TYR A 97 4.64 10.59 -6.18
N LEU A 98 4.01 11.69 -6.58
CA LEU A 98 2.75 12.19 -6.04
C LEU A 98 1.64 11.95 -7.08
N PHE A 99 0.51 11.38 -6.65
CA PHE A 99 -0.61 11.10 -7.54
C PHE A 99 -1.97 11.21 -6.88
N GLY A 100 -2.96 11.61 -7.66
CA GLY A 100 -4.36 11.36 -7.41
C GLY A 100 -4.81 10.11 -8.17
N SER A 101 -5.73 9.33 -7.61
CA SER A 101 -6.25 8.11 -8.24
C SER A 101 -7.76 8.03 -8.11
N PHE A 102 -8.40 7.51 -9.17
CA PHE A 102 -9.80 7.07 -9.14
C PHE A 102 -9.87 5.58 -9.48
N GLY A 103 -10.53 4.82 -8.61
CA GLY A 103 -10.64 3.38 -8.72
C GLY A 103 -12.07 2.85 -8.61
N VAL A 104 -12.27 1.65 -9.17
CA VAL A 104 -13.51 0.89 -9.08
C VAL A 104 -13.19 -0.55 -8.70
N ASN A 105 -13.67 -0.96 -7.54
CA ASN A 105 -13.54 -2.32 -7.01
C ASN A 105 -14.86 -3.07 -7.23
N ARG A 106 -14.83 -4.16 -7.97
CA ARG A 106 -15.97 -5.02 -8.30
C ARG A 106 -15.81 -6.36 -7.62
N PHE A 107 -16.79 -6.76 -6.85
CA PHE A 107 -16.84 -8.02 -6.12
C PHE A 107 -17.92 -8.88 -6.75
N TYR A 108 -17.55 -10.08 -7.21
CA TYR A 108 -18.42 -10.97 -7.96
C TYR A 108 -18.90 -12.15 -7.13
N ALA A 109 -20.12 -12.65 -7.41
CA ALA A 109 -20.73 -13.81 -6.77
C ALA A 109 -19.85 -15.08 -6.84
N ASN A 110 -19.05 -15.22 -7.88
CA ASN A 110 -18.11 -16.32 -8.07
C ASN A 110 -16.88 -16.25 -7.16
N LYS A 111 -16.87 -15.38 -6.14
CA LYS A 111 -15.76 -15.16 -5.21
C LYS A 111 -14.47 -14.67 -5.89
N SER A 112 -14.64 -13.78 -6.86
CA SER A 112 -13.52 -13.03 -7.44
C SER A 112 -13.70 -11.52 -7.23
N ILE A 113 -12.60 -10.79 -7.30
CA ILE A 113 -12.55 -9.34 -7.17
C ILE A 113 -11.72 -8.80 -8.33
N LEU A 114 -12.25 -7.78 -9.01
CA LEU A 114 -11.53 -6.99 -10.00
C LEU A 114 -11.46 -5.55 -9.51
N LYS A 115 -10.25 -5.05 -9.32
CA LYS A 115 -10.00 -3.65 -8.99
C LYS A 115 -9.31 -2.98 -10.18
N THR A 116 -9.80 -1.82 -10.55
CA THR A 116 -9.20 -1.02 -11.63
C THR A 116 -9.02 0.41 -11.12
N ALA A 117 -7.89 1.03 -11.38
CA ALA A 117 -7.61 2.39 -10.97
C ALA A 117 -6.78 3.13 -12.02
N LEU A 118 -7.12 4.39 -12.24
CA LEU A 118 -6.34 5.34 -13.03
C LEU A 118 -5.65 6.30 -12.06
N GLN A 119 -4.34 6.46 -12.21
CA GLN A 119 -3.52 7.37 -11.41
C GLN A 119 -2.99 8.48 -12.31
N ILE A 120 -3.10 9.73 -11.87
CA ILE A 120 -2.59 10.92 -12.54
C ILE A 120 -1.76 11.70 -11.52
N GLY A 121 -0.57 12.17 -11.93
CA GLY A 121 0.31 12.87 -11.01
C GLY A 121 1.61 13.34 -11.62
N THR A 122 2.66 13.36 -10.81
CA THR A 122 4.00 13.80 -11.20
C THR A 122 5.08 13.01 -10.48
N ILE A 123 6.22 12.84 -11.13
CA ILE A 123 7.45 12.32 -10.55
C ILE A 123 8.50 13.44 -10.58
N GLY A 124 9.45 13.45 -9.67
CA GLY A 124 10.52 14.44 -9.57
C GLY A 124 10.23 15.52 -8.54
N SER A 125 10.82 16.71 -8.69
CA SER A 125 10.74 17.77 -7.67
C SER A 125 9.30 18.25 -7.39
N TYR A 126 8.45 18.30 -8.40
CA TYR A 126 7.03 18.65 -8.23
C TYR A 126 6.20 17.62 -7.42
N SER A 127 6.80 16.52 -7.01
CA SER A 127 6.17 15.58 -6.08
C SER A 127 6.52 15.82 -4.61
N PHE A 128 7.28 16.88 -4.29
CA PHE A 128 7.56 17.36 -2.93
C PHE A 128 8.28 16.32 -2.02
N GLY A 129 9.12 15.46 -2.60
CA GLY A 129 9.83 14.43 -1.83
C GLY A 129 10.85 15.02 -0.87
N GLU A 130 11.63 16.01 -1.31
CA GLU A 130 12.63 16.72 -0.53
C GLU A 130 12.00 17.44 0.66
N GLU A 131 10.96 18.22 0.41
CA GLU A 131 10.25 18.99 1.45
C GLU A 131 9.63 18.08 2.50
N LEU A 132 9.01 16.98 2.06
CA LEU A 132 8.41 16.02 2.98
C LEU A 132 9.47 15.30 3.81
N GLN A 133 10.60 14.89 3.22
CA GLN A 133 11.70 14.29 3.97
C GLN A 133 12.29 15.30 4.94
N GLY A 134 12.49 16.56 4.53
CA GLY A 134 12.97 17.62 5.40
C GLY A 134 12.10 17.85 6.63
N ILE A 135 10.77 17.85 6.46
CA ILE A 135 9.82 17.95 7.58
C ILE A 135 9.97 16.74 8.54
N ILE A 136 10.05 15.53 8.00
CA ILE A 136 10.20 14.30 8.79
C ILE A 136 11.55 14.31 9.53
N HIS A 137 12.65 14.61 8.84
CA HIS A 137 13.99 14.67 9.44
C HIS A 137 14.06 15.69 10.56
N LYS A 138 13.49 16.89 10.37
CA LYS A 138 13.42 17.93 11.41
C LYS A 138 12.63 17.47 12.63
N MET A 139 11.54 16.73 12.44
CA MET A 139 10.68 16.23 13.52
C MET A 139 11.41 15.16 14.37
N TYR A 140 12.21 14.28 13.71
CA TYR A 140 12.95 13.21 14.38
C TYR A 140 14.39 13.57 14.76
N GLY A 141 14.88 14.78 14.40
CA GLY A 141 16.25 15.20 14.67
C GLY A 141 17.29 14.52 13.77
N PHE A 142 16.90 14.06 12.59
CA PHE A 142 17.83 13.48 11.61
C PHE A 142 18.58 14.57 10.84
N LYS A 143 19.73 14.20 10.25
CA LYS A 143 20.47 15.10 9.35
C LYS A 143 19.67 15.39 8.09
N GLU A 144 19.81 16.59 7.56
CA GLU A 144 19.22 16.99 6.28
C GLU A 144 19.76 16.11 5.13
N ALA A 145 18.86 15.72 4.22
CA ALA A 145 19.21 14.95 3.04
C ALA A 145 19.65 15.90 1.93
N THR A 146 20.89 15.76 1.45
CA THR A 146 21.46 16.67 0.43
C THR A 146 21.40 16.13 -0.99
N GLY A 147 21.06 14.85 -1.19
CA GLY A 147 21.09 14.21 -2.50
C GLY A 147 19.90 14.50 -3.42
N TRP A 148 18.91 15.27 -2.97
CA TRP A 148 17.74 15.61 -3.77
C TRP A 148 18.05 16.46 -5.02
N ASP A 149 19.15 17.19 -5.04
CA ASP A 149 19.65 17.90 -6.25
C ASP A 149 19.85 16.93 -7.43
N TYR A 150 20.16 15.68 -7.15
CA TYR A 150 20.40 14.61 -8.12
C TYR A 150 19.17 13.71 -8.35
N GLN A 151 17.99 14.12 -7.89
CA GLN A 151 16.76 13.31 -8.03
C GLN A 151 16.35 13.11 -9.49
N ILE A 152 15.49 12.12 -9.70
CA ILE A 152 14.78 11.91 -10.96
C ILE A 152 14.11 13.23 -11.39
N LYS A 153 14.28 13.63 -12.65
CA LYS A 153 13.72 14.87 -13.18
C LYS A 153 12.22 14.79 -13.40
N ASP A 154 11.59 15.95 -13.32
CA ASP A 154 10.14 16.12 -13.39
C ASP A 154 9.55 15.55 -14.66
N ALA A 155 8.48 14.78 -14.49
CA ALA A 155 7.69 14.27 -15.60
C ALA A 155 6.24 14.04 -15.18
N PHE A 156 5.34 14.17 -16.14
CA PHE A 156 3.94 13.82 -15.98
C PHE A 156 3.78 12.31 -15.73
N ALA A 157 2.90 11.97 -14.80
CA ALA A 157 2.62 10.61 -14.41
C ALA A 157 1.19 10.21 -14.76
N LEU A 158 1.06 9.13 -15.54
CA LEU A 158 -0.21 8.48 -15.85
C LEU A 158 -0.02 6.97 -15.77
N ASN A 159 -0.76 6.29 -14.87
CA ASN A 159 -0.71 4.83 -14.75
C ASN A 159 -2.13 4.24 -14.66
N LEU A 160 -2.34 3.14 -15.36
CA LEU A 160 -3.47 2.25 -15.16
C LEU A 160 -3.02 1.09 -14.27
N LYS A 161 -3.81 0.78 -13.25
CA LYS A 161 -3.60 -0.37 -12.36
C LYS A 161 -4.81 -1.29 -12.42
N VAL A 162 -4.56 -2.60 -12.52
CA VAL A 162 -5.57 -3.65 -12.51
C VAL A 162 -5.15 -4.74 -11.55
N ASP A 163 -5.99 -5.04 -10.55
CA ASP A 163 -5.79 -6.19 -9.65
C ASP A 163 -6.93 -7.19 -9.83
N TYR A 164 -6.59 -8.48 -9.95
CA TYR A 164 -7.53 -9.57 -9.98
C TYR A 164 -7.23 -10.56 -8.86
N ILE A 165 -8.26 -10.88 -8.07
CA ILE A 165 -8.15 -11.77 -6.91
C ILE A 165 -9.24 -12.84 -7.04
N LYS A 166 -8.87 -14.11 -6.80
CA LYS A 166 -9.77 -15.25 -6.84
C LYS A 166 -9.58 -16.12 -5.61
N LYS A 167 -10.63 -16.31 -4.81
CA LYS A 167 -10.60 -17.29 -3.70
C LYS A 167 -10.52 -18.71 -4.27
N ILE A 168 -9.58 -19.51 -3.76
CA ILE A 168 -9.33 -20.89 -4.17
C ILE A 168 -9.95 -21.88 -3.18
N THR A 169 -9.76 -21.64 -1.88
CA THR A 169 -10.20 -22.55 -0.81
C THR A 169 -11.67 -22.38 -0.46
N LYS A 170 -12.23 -23.39 0.19
CA LYS A 170 -13.61 -23.36 0.74
C LYS A 170 -13.67 -23.20 2.26
N ASP A 171 -12.53 -23.27 2.94
CA ASP A 171 -12.43 -23.19 4.39
C ASP A 171 -12.83 -21.80 4.93
N ASN A 172 -13.32 -21.76 6.18
CA ASN A 172 -13.79 -20.54 6.81
C ASN A 172 -12.79 -19.95 7.81
N VAL A 173 -11.79 -20.71 8.30
CA VAL A 173 -10.75 -20.22 9.21
C VAL A 173 -9.45 -19.94 8.48
N PHE A 174 -9.20 -20.68 7.40
CA PHE A 174 -8.07 -20.52 6.50
C PHE A 174 -8.57 -20.24 5.10
N ASP A 175 -8.02 -19.25 4.42
CA ASP A 175 -8.26 -19.10 3.00
C ASP A 175 -6.99 -18.81 2.19
N LEU A 176 -7.04 -19.28 0.96
CA LEU A 176 -6.03 -19.05 -0.06
C LEU A 176 -6.68 -18.34 -1.24
N ASN A 177 -6.08 -17.23 -1.63
CA ASN A 177 -6.55 -16.40 -2.72
C ASN A 177 -5.43 -16.21 -3.73
N TRP A 178 -5.67 -16.55 -4.99
CA TRP A 178 -4.78 -16.20 -6.09
C TRP A 178 -4.91 -14.71 -6.38
N THR A 179 -3.81 -14.00 -6.39
CA THR A 179 -3.78 -12.55 -6.59
C THR A 179 -2.83 -12.19 -7.73
N ASN A 180 -3.29 -11.31 -8.60
CA ASN A 180 -2.55 -10.83 -9.75
C ASN A 180 -2.67 -9.32 -9.81
N SER A 181 -1.63 -8.65 -10.29
CA SER A 181 -1.63 -7.20 -10.51
C SER A 181 -0.90 -6.87 -11.81
N ALA A 182 -1.40 -5.88 -12.51
CA ALA A 182 -0.76 -5.29 -13.67
C ALA A 182 -0.77 -3.77 -13.53
N ARG A 183 0.36 -3.13 -13.83
CA ARG A 183 0.46 -1.68 -13.99
C ARG A 183 0.98 -1.36 -15.38
N LEU A 184 0.41 -0.36 -16.01
CA LEU A 184 0.85 0.15 -17.31
C LEU A 184 0.83 1.68 -17.28
N GLY A 185 1.97 2.30 -17.53
CA GLY A 185 2.01 3.76 -17.50
C GLY A 185 3.39 4.39 -17.65
N THR A 186 3.45 5.66 -17.37
CA THR A 186 4.65 6.49 -17.50
C THR A 186 5.58 6.40 -16.29
N VAL A 187 5.11 5.82 -15.17
CA VAL A 187 5.95 5.61 -13.97
C VAL A 187 6.24 4.14 -13.77
N TYR A 188 5.24 3.26 -13.94
CA TYR A 188 5.41 1.82 -13.75
C TYR A 188 4.81 1.03 -14.89
N THR A 189 5.54 0.02 -15.35
CA THR A 189 5.02 -1.04 -16.22
C THR A 189 5.50 -2.37 -15.69
N ASP A 190 4.58 -3.13 -15.07
CA ASP A 190 4.88 -4.43 -14.46
C ASP A 190 3.66 -5.35 -14.38
N LEU A 191 3.95 -6.63 -14.22
CA LEU A 191 2.99 -7.69 -13.94
C LEU A 191 3.42 -8.44 -12.69
N SER A 192 2.46 -8.88 -11.89
CA SER A 192 2.75 -9.73 -10.75
C SER A 192 1.66 -10.77 -10.51
N THR A 193 2.07 -11.91 -9.96
CA THR A 193 1.20 -13.00 -9.55
C THR A 193 1.68 -13.59 -8.24
N GLY A 194 0.76 -14.10 -7.46
CA GLY A 194 1.08 -14.71 -6.17
C GLY A 194 -0.14 -15.17 -5.40
N LEU A 195 0.05 -15.35 -4.12
CA LEU A 195 -0.98 -15.85 -3.22
C LEU A 195 -1.22 -14.84 -2.09
N PHE A 196 -2.44 -14.72 -1.66
CA PHE A 196 -2.81 -14.03 -0.45
C PHE A 196 -3.52 -15.00 0.48
N THR A 197 -2.87 -15.36 1.57
CA THR A 197 -3.34 -16.36 2.53
C THR A 197 -3.77 -15.66 3.80
N ARG A 198 -4.94 -16.04 4.35
CA ARG A 198 -5.39 -15.55 5.66
C ARG A 198 -5.62 -16.72 6.61
N ILE A 199 -5.29 -16.51 7.89
CA ILE A 199 -5.58 -17.40 9.00
C ILE A 199 -6.34 -16.60 10.05
N GLY A 200 -7.62 -16.93 10.26
CA GLY A 200 -8.50 -16.26 11.20
C GLY A 200 -8.40 -16.83 12.60
N PHE A 201 -8.46 -15.98 13.61
CA PHE A 201 -8.69 -16.41 15.01
C PHE A 201 -10.15 -16.81 15.27
N LYS A 202 -11.03 -16.49 14.32
CA LYS A 202 -12.43 -16.86 14.21
C LYS A 202 -12.72 -17.09 12.73
N PRO A 203 -13.92 -17.61 12.34
CA PRO A 203 -14.30 -17.72 10.95
C PRO A 203 -14.06 -16.40 10.22
N LEU A 204 -13.39 -16.46 9.07
CA LEU A 204 -13.05 -15.30 8.23
C LEU A 204 -14.31 -14.77 7.56
N GLU A 205 -14.42 -13.45 7.43
CA GLU A 205 -15.41 -12.86 6.54
C GLU A 205 -15.15 -13.28 5.09
N SER A 206 -16.24 -13.44 4.34
CA SER A 206 -16.15 -13.70 2.92
C SER A 206 -15.36 -12.60 2.22
N ILE A 207 -14.68 -12.89 1.11
CA ILE A 207 -13.80 -11.93 0.44
C ILE A 207 -14.53 -10.64 0.03
N ILE A 208 -15.86 -10.71 -0.19
CA ILE A 208 -16.69 -9.54 -0.54
C ILE A 208 -17.00 -8.64 0.64
N ASN A 209 -16.82 -9.13 1.87
CA ASN A 209 -17.11 -8.39 3.12
C ASN A 209 -15.86 -8.13 3.96
N SER A 210 -14.72 -8.71 3.61
CA SER A 210 -13.50 -8.65 4.41
C SER A 210 -12.75 -7.34 4.26
N ILE A 211 -12.16 -6.90 5.37
CA ILE A 211 -11.20 -5.78 5.41
C ILE A 211 -9.91 -6.09 4.63
N ALA A 212 -9.58 -7.37 4.43
CA ALA A 212 -8.41 -7.78 3.65
C ALA A 212 -8.44 -7.21 2.22
N PHE A 213 -9.62 -7.09 1.66
CA PHE A 213 -9.84 -6.69 0.27
C PHE A 213 -10.53 -5.33 0.13
N HIS A 214 -10.72 -4.60 1.25
CA HIS A 214 -11.53 -3.38 1.33
C HIS A 214 -12.98 -3.59 0.88
N GLY A 215 -13.52 -4.78 1.19
CA GLY A 215 -14.89 -5.18 0.87
C GLY A 215 -15.91 -4.89 1.98
N ASN A 216 -15.47 -4.37 3.11
CA ASN A 216 -16.24 -4.22 4.35
C ASN A 216 -17.22 -3.02 4.38
N LEU A 217 -17.38 -2.31 3.26
CA LEU A 217 -18.47 -1.33 3.09
C LEU A 217 -19.77 -2.05 2.68
N ASN A 218 -20.85 -1.72 3.38
CA ASN A 218 -22.07 -2.50 3.27
C ASN A 218 -23.32 -1.63 3.44
N ASN A 219 -24.44 -2.11 2.89
CA ASN A 219 -25.76 -1.54 3.05
C ASN A 219 -26.60 -2.39 4.02
N LYS A 220 -27.87 -2.03 4.17
CA LYS A 220 -28.82 -2.72 5.08
C LYS A 220 -29.04 -4.21 4.76
N ASN A 221 -28.77 -4.63 3.52
CA ASN A 221 -29.06 -5.99 3.03
C ASN A 221 -27.87 -6.94 3.13
N THR A 222 -26.71 -6.48 3.62
CA THR A 222 -25.52 -7.31 3.75
C THR A 222 -25.57 -8.14 5.02
N ASN A 223 -25.31 -9.42 4.92
CA ASN A 223 -25.09 -10.31 6.05
C ASN A 223 -23.60 -10.42 6.32
N PHE A 224 -23.21 -10.24 7.59
CA PHE A 224 -21.88 -10.51 8.09
C PHE A 224 -21.88 -11.81 8.87
N GLU A 225 -20.80 -12.60 8.73
CA GLU A 225 -20.61 -13.80 9.53
C GLU A 225 -20.15 -13.44 10.94
N ASN A 226 -19.34 -12.39 11.09
CA ASN A 226 -18.79 -11.94 12.35
C ASN A 226 -18.90 -10.43 12.57
N LYS A 227 -19.06 -10.02 13.84
CA LYS A 227 -19.03 -8.60 14.24
C LYS A 227 -17.62 -8.00 14.17
N THR A 228 -16.62 -8.84 14.31
CA THR A 228 -15.20 -8.48 14.33
C THR A 228 -14.44 -9.47 13.48
N GLU A 229 -13.58 -8.97 12.62
CA GLU A 229 -12.67 -9.79 11.83
C GLU A 229 -11.24 -9.57 12.37
N VAL A 230 -10.53 -10.67 12.70
CA VAL A 230 -9.13 -10.65 13.13
C VAL A 230 -8.42 -11.80 12.45
N PHE A 231 -7.34 -11.50 11.73
CA PHE A 231 -6.56 -12.53 11.03
C PHE A 231 -5.10 -12.13 10.86
N LEU A 232 -4.25 -13.14 10.78
CA LEU A 232 -2.90 -13.04 10.23
C LEU A 232 -2.97 -13.31 8.72
N TYR A 233 -2.05 -12.73 7.97
CA TYR A 233 -1.96 -12.98 6.53
C TYR A 233 -0.53 -13.00 6.03
N LEU A 234 -0.33 -13.72 4.93
CA LEU A 234 0.92 -13.78 4.18
C LEU A 234 0.61 -13.61 2.70
N LYS A 235 1.37 -12.76 2.02
CA LYS A 235 1.16 -12.42 0.60
C LYS A 235 2.48 -12.45 -0.17
N PRO A 236 2.99 -13.64 -0.54
CA PRO A 236 4.11 -13.76 -1.46
C PRO A 236 3.70 -13.44 -2.90
N MET A 237 4.52 -12.67 -3.62
CA MET A 237 4.28 -12.25 -5.00
C MET A 237 5.57 -12.34 -5.82
N LEU A 238 5.46 -12.81 -7.05
CA LEU A 238 6.48 -12.72 -8.08
C LEU A 238 6.12 -11.59 -9.05
N HIS A 239 7.10 -10.81 -9.44
CA HIS A 239 6.91 -9.67 -10.32
C HIS A 239 7.84 -9.76 -11.52
N TYR A 240 7.33 -9.39 -12.68
CA TYR A 240 8.10 -9.00 -13.84
C TYR A 240 7.98 -7.49 -14.03
N VAL A 241 9.09 -6.79 -13.95
CA VAL A 241 9.18 -5.33 -14.07
C VAL A 241 9.80 -4.99 -15.40
N ALA A 242 9.00 -4.41 -16.28
CA ALA A 242 9.46 -3.93 -17.58
C ALA A 242 9.97 -2.48 -17.51
N TYR A 243 9.44 -1.68 -16.56
CA TYR A 243 9.83 -0.28 -16.41
C TYR A 243 9.48 0.25 -15.02
N ASP A 244 10.40 1.04 -14.45
CA ASP A 244 10.24 1.79 -13.19
C ASP A 244 10.94 3.16 -13.29
N ALA A 245 10.17 4.23 -13.50
CA ALA A 245 10.72 5.58 -13.65
C ALA A 245 11.43 6.09 -12.40
N THR A 246 11.15 5.52 -11.21
CA THR A 246 11.85 5.89 -9.96
C THR A 246 13.28 5.35 -9.92
N ILE A 247 13.65 4.52 -10.88
CA ILE A 247 14.97 3.90 -11.03
C ILE A 247 15.63 4.32 -12.34
N GLU A 248 14.89 4.20 -13.47
CA GLU A 248 15.41 4.42 -14.82
C GLU A 248 15.27 5.86 -15.30
N GLY A 249 14.58 6.73 -14.52
CA GLY A 249 14.15 8.02 -14.98
C GLY A 249 12.94 7.95 -15.91
N SER A 250 12.32 9.09 -16.18
CA SER A 250 11.17 9.13 -17.06
C SER A 250 11.57 9.15 -18.54
N PHE A 251 10.93 8.29 -19.36
CA PHE A 251 11.10 8.37 -20.82
C PHE A 251 10.54 9.67 -21.41
N LEU A 252 9.71 10.40 -20.65
CA LEU A 252 9.21 11.73 -21.03
C LEU A 252 10.24 12.84 -20.73
N ASN A 253 11.23 12.58 -19.84
CA ASN A 253 12.28 13.52 -19.50
C ASN A 253 13.59 12.77 -19.19
N LYS A 254 14.46 12.64 -20.17
CA LYS A 254 15.70 11.88 -20.11
C LYS A 254 16.88 12.63 -19.44
N LYS A 255 16.63 13.72 -18.71
CA LYS A 255 17.67 14.57 -18.10
C LYS A 255 18.00 14.18 -16.66
N SER A 256 17.50 13.05 -16.16
CA SER A 256 17.79 12.57 -14.79
C SER A 256 19.28 12.30 -14.63
N PRO A 257 19.97 12.90 -13.64
CA PRO A 257 21.42 12.80 -13.50
C PRO A 257 21.87 11.43 -12.98
N VAL A 258 21.03 10.75 -12.20
CA VAL A 258 21.27 9.43 -11.64
C VAL A 258 20.16 8.49 -12.08
N THR A 259 20.53 7.40 -12.75
CA THR A 259 19.61 6.34 -13.17
C THR A 259 20.29 4.99 -13.10
N PHE A 260 19.52 3.92 -12.96
CA PHE A 260 19.98 2.54 -12.98
C PHE A 260 19.00 1.69 -13.79
N ASP A 261 19.43 0.53 -14.28
CA ASP A 261 18.55 -0.45 -14.87
C ASP A 261 17.72 -1.15 -13.78
N VAL A 262 16.50 -1.54 -14.09
CA VAL A 262 15.68 -2.38 -13.20
C VAL A 262 16.17 -3.82 -13.16
N GLU A 263 15.96 -4.49 -12.04
CA GLU A 263 15.95 -5.95 -11.97
C GLU A 263 14.59 -6.44 -12.47
N PRO A 264 14.55 -7.16 -13.61
CA PRO A 264 13.27 -7.51 -14.25
C PRO A 264 12.44 -8.48 -13.41
N PHE A 265 13.08 -9.32 -12.60
CA PHE A 265 12.38 -10.26 -11.73
C PHE A 265 12.62 -9.92 -10.27
N LYS A 266 11.55 -9.72 -9.54
CA LYS A 266 11.62 -9.52 -8.11
C LYS A 266 10.59 -10.38 -7.38
N PHE A 267 10.93 -10.74 -6.14
CA PHE A 267 10.01 -11.34 -5.19
C PHE A 267 9.66 -10.33 -4.11
N THR A 268 8.39 -10.31 -3.70
CA THR A 268 7.94 -9.58 -2.52
C THR A 268 7.13 -10.47 -1.62
N THR A 269 7.15 -10.21 -0.34
CA THR A 269 6.21 -10.83 0.59
C THR A 269 5.78 -9.82 1.64
N GLU A 270 4.51 -9.85 2.00
CA GLU A 270 3.89 -9.06 3.04
C GLU A 270 3.35 -10.03 4.10
N PHE A 271 3.78 -9.86 5.35
CA PHE A 271 3.25 -10.57 6.49
C PHE A 271 2.64 -9.58 7.46
N GLY A 272 1.40 -9.80 7.87
CA GLY A 272 0.73 -8.82 8.72
C GLY A 272 -0.45 -9.37 9.51
N ILE A 273 -0.98 -8.48 10.34
CA ILE A 273 -2.21 -8.67 11.09
C ILE A 273 -3.19 -7.56 10.75
N ARG A 274 -4.46 -7.91 10.62
CA ARG A 274 -5.55 -6.92 10.52
C ARG A 274 -6.66 -7.27 11.49
N PHE A 275 -7.32 -6.25 12.01
CA PHE A 275 -8.50 -6.43 12.84
C PHE A 275 -9.49 -5.29 12.69
N THR A 276 -10.77 -5.60 12.95
CA THR A 276 -11.86 -4.62 13.00
C THR A 276 -12.30 -4.39 14.44
N SER A 277 -12.62 -3.16 14.76
CA SER A 277 -13.30 -2.79 16.00
C SER A 277 -14.35 -1.74 15.68
N ASN A 278 -15.62 -2.14 15.60
CA ASN A 278 -16.75 -1.29 15.23
C ASN A 278 -16.52 -0.56 13.87
N ARG A 279 -16.19 0.74 13.91
CA ARG A 279 -15.94 1.61 12.74
C ARG A 279 -14.50 1.59 12.29
N PHE A 280 -13.60 1.11 13.15
CA PHE A 280 -12.18 1.17 12.91
C PHE A 280 -11.64 -0.16 12.40
N ASN A 281 -10.78 -0.09 11.42
CA ASN A 281 -9.99 -1.22 10.96
C ASN A 281 -8.52 -0.82 11.08
N PHE A 282 -7.75 -1.71 11.68
CA PHE A 282 -6.33 -1.52 11.91
C PHE A 282 -5.54 -2.61 11.18
N GLY A 283 -4.39 -2.24 10.66
CA GLY A 283 -3.45 -3.16 10.06
C GLY A 283 -2.02 -2.80 10.40
N TYR A 284 -1.21 -3.81 10.62
CA TYR A 284 0.23 -3.70 10.64
C TYR A 284 0.82 -4.82 9.79
N ALA A 285 1.83 -4.49 8.98
CA ALA A 285 2.53 -5.46 8.17
C ALA A 285 4.03 -5.19 8.10
N ILE A 286 4.79 -6.25 7.91
CA ILE A 286 6.19 -6.24 7.51
C ILE A 286 6.26 -6.68 6.06
N ASN A 287 6.91 -5.87 5.25
CA ASN A 287 7.09 -6.09 3.83
C ASN A 287 8.57 -6.38 3.55
N TYR A 288 8.80 -7.42 2.76
CA TYR A 288 10.12 -7.75 2.22
C TYR A 288 10.07 -7.68 0.69
N HIS A 289 11.13 -7.20 0.09
CA HIS A 289 11.34 -7.30 -1.35
C HIS A 289 12.80 -7.62 -1.67
N THR A 290 13.02 -8.40 -2.71
CA THR A 290 14.33 -8.58 -3.30
C THR A 290 14.80 -7.31 -3.99
N LYS A 291 16.05 -7.27 -4.39
CA LYS A 291 16.67 -6.17 -5.12
C LYS A 291 15.81 -5.71 -6.30
N LYS A 292 15.68 -4.39 -6.49
CA LYS A 292 14.84 -3.76 -7.52
C LYS A 292 15.63 -3.21 -8.71
N LEU A 293 16.93 -3.01 -8.56
CA LEU A 293 17.77 -2.35 -9.57
C LEU A 293 19.15 -3.02 -9.66
N LYS A 294 19.78 -2.92 -10.82
CA LYS A 294 21.11 -3.45 -11.10
C LYS A 294 22.19 -2.52 -10.52
N SER A 295 22.44 -2.61 -9.23
CA SER A 295 23.51 -1.92 -8.54
C SER A 295 24.24 -2.89 -7.62
N SER A 296 25.57 -2.95 -7.65
CA SER A 296 26.37 -3.83 -6.77
C SER A 296 26.28 -3.42 -5.30
N ARG A 297 25.97 -2.17 -5.02
CA ARG A 297 25.92 -1.60 -3.68
C ARG A 297 24.60 -1.85 -2.95
N VAL A 298 23.49 -2.07 -3.69
CA VAL A 298 22.19 -2.33 -3.10
C VAL A 298 22.11 -3.75 -2.56
N PRO A 299 21.67 -3.98 -1.32
CA PRO A 299 21.55 -5.30 -0.73
C PRO A 299 20.56 -6.19 -1.52
N LYS A 300 20.70 -7.51 -1.35
CA LYS A 300 19.86 -8.51 -2.03
C LYS A 300 18.36 -8.38 -1.72
N GLY A 301 18.03 -7.74 -0.60
CA GLY A 301 16.64 -7.46 -0.21
C GLY A 301 16.55 -6.37 0.84
N ASN A 302 15.36 -5.82 1.02
CA ASN A 302 15.08 -4.79 2.00
C ASN A 302 13.69 -4.99 2.62
N PHE A 303 13.50 -4.41 3.81
CA PHE A 303 12.27 -4.46 4.58
C PHE A 303 11.72 -3.06 4.81
N TYR A 304 10.40 -2.96 4.90
CA TYR A 304 9.69 -1.80 5.45
C TYR A 304 8.42 -2.25 6.16
N GLY A 305 7.89 -1.42 7.04
CA GLY A 305 6.64 -1.69 7.72
C GLY A 305 5.50 -0.85 7.16
N THR A 306 4.29 -1.34 7.33
CA THR A 306 3.05 -0.67 6.95
C THR A 306 2.15 -0.55 8.17
N ILE A 307 1.63 0.65 8.41
CA ILE A 307 0.54 0.91 9.35
C ILE A 307 -0.67 1.35 8.56
N GLN A 308 -1.82 0.76 8.84
CA GLN A 308 -3.09 1.11 8.20
C GLN A 308 -4.15 1.40 9.25
N LEU A 309 -4.87 2.52 9.07
CA LEU A 309 -6.01 2.92 9.87
C LEU A 309 -7.17 3.29 8.94
N ASN A 310 -8.31 2.64 9.13
CA ASN A 310 -9.52 2.96 8.37
C ASN A 310 -10.64 3.33 9.35
N TYR A 311 -11.42 4.33 8.98
CA TYR A 311 -12.60 4.78 9.71
C TYR A 311 -13.83 4.73 8.81
N GLN A 312 -14.86 4.01 9.26
CA GLN A 312 -16.12 3.82 8.54
C GLN A 312 -17.23 4.74 9.03
N PHE A 313 -18.04 5.26 8.11
CA PHE A 313 -19.15 6.18 8.41
C PHE A 313 -20.23 6.14 7.32
N ASN A 314 -21.35 6.84 7.54
CA ASN A 314 -22.47 6.98 6.61
C ASN A 314 -22.53 8.38 6.01
#